data_10ce3ec5c663b82e78920a897486bf50
#
_entry.id   10ce3ec5c663b82e78920a897486bf50
#
_cell.length_a   1.000
_cell.length_b   1.000
_cell.length_c   1.000
_cell.angle_alpha   90.00
_cell.angle_beta   90.00
_cell.angle_gamma   90.00
#
_symmetry.space_group_name_H-M   'P 1'
#
loop_
_entity.id
_entity.type
_entity.pdbx_description
1 polymer ?
#
loop_
_entity_poly.entity_id
_entity_poly.type
_entity_poly.pdbx_seq_one_letter_code
_entity_poly.pdbx_strand_id
1 'polypeptide(L)'
;IKGADAFKDGSTDDVAGIKYNIADRVITLELTKIDPNILTTFTQFAILPKHLLGDVDPLKFQQSDFWQKPIGSGAFKITEVKMNDFAKFEPFDGYHGGKAGFDIIAYPSYDGDGNLIKNAAAGKMDYGFTKNVADVAALDAMDNMGTKAVDIPYTRMMWIMQYPKP
;
A
#
# COMPACT_ATOMS: atom_id res chain seq x y z
N ILE A 1 19.65 -5.83 7.22
CA ILE A 1 19.49 -6.28 8.62
C ILE A 1 20.58 -7.32 8.90
N LYS A 2 21.18 -7.29 10.09
CA LYS A 2 22.20 -8.25 10.53
C LYS A 2 21.63 -9.67 10.51
N GLY A 3 22.38 -10.62 9.92
CA GLY A 3 21.98 -12.03 9.83
C GLY A 3 20.97 -12.35 8.72
N ALA A 4 20.55 -11.37 7.91
CA ALA A 4 19.60 -11.62 6.84
C ALA A 4 20.15 -12.55 5.74
N ASP A 5 21.45 -12.50 5.45
CA ASP A 5 22.08 -13.35 4.44
C ASP A 5 22.10 -14.81 4.90
N ALA A 6 22.44 -15.06 6.16
CA ALA A 6 22.44 -16.41 6.74
C ALA A 6 21.04 -17.03 6.82
N PHE A 7 20.02 -16.22 7.05
CA PHE A 7 18.62 -16.66 6.96
C PHE A 7 18.22 -17.00 5.52
N LYS A 8 18.63 -16.16 4.58
CA LYS A 8 18.30 -16.33 3.15
C LYS A 8 18.96 -17.58 2.52
N ASP A 9 20.17 -17.91 2.94
CA ASP A 9 20.89 -19.10 2.45
C ASP A 9 20.54 -20.38 3.23
N GLY A 10 19.66 -20.30 4.23
CA GLY A 10 19.20 -21.41 5.03
C GLY A 10 20.18 -21.85 6.13
N SER A 11 21.22 -21.06 6.42
CA SER A 11 22.18 -21.38 7.48
C SER A 11 21.62 -21.18 8.89
N THR A 12 20.53 -20.39 9.01
CA THR A 12 19.81 -20.12 10.26
C THR A 12 18.32 -20.03 10.03
N ASP A 13 17.54 -20.39 11.06
CA ASP A 13 16.08 -20.29 11.02
C ASP A 13 15.57 -18.88 11.43
N ASP A 14 16.45 -18.02 11.94
CA ASP A 14 16.12 -16.69 12.42
C ASP A 14 17.07 -15.62 11.88
N VAL A 15 16.56 -14.38 11.80
CA VAL A 15 17.36 -13.20 11.45
C VAL A 15 17.92 -12.59 12.73
N ALA A 16 19.20 -12.78 13.01
CA ALA A 16 19.85 -12.37 14.26
C ALA A 16 19.72 -10.87 14.61
N GLY A 17 19.50 -10.03 13.62
CA GLY A 17 19.31 -8.57 13.80
C GLY A 17 17.87 -8.15 14.10
N ILE A 18 16.92 -9.09 14.16
CA ILE A 18 15.54 -8.81 14.55
C ILE A 18 15.33 -9.31 15.98
N LYS A 19 15.11 -8.37 16.91
CA LYS A 19 14.82 -8.67 18.29
C LYS A 19 13.46 -8.09 18.66
N TYR A 20 12.71 -8.80 19.50
CA TYR A 20 11.41 -8.36 19.94
C TYR A 20 11.24 -8.53 21.45
N ASN A 21 10.56 -7.57 22.05
CA ASN A 21 10.09 -7.65 23.43
C ASN A 21 8.56 -7.58 23.42
N ILE A 22 7.92 -8.71 23.72
CA ILE A 22 6.46 -8.83 23.66
C ILE A 22 5.81 -7.98 24.78
N ALA A 23 6.42 -7.91 25.96
CA ALA A 23 5.87 -7.17 27.11
C ALA A 23 5.80 -5.66 26.80
N ASP A 24 6.86 -5.13 26.22
CA ASP A 24 6.95 -3.71 25.87
C ASP A 24 6.41 -3.39 24.46
N ARG A 25 6.07 -4.42 23.70
CA ARG A 25 5.63 -4.30 22.27
C ARG A 25 6.67 -3.57 21.42
N VAL A 26 7.94 -3.85 21.63
CA VAL A 26 9.07 -3.24 20.92
C VAL A 26 9.73 -4.25 20.01
N ILE A 27 10.00 -3.82 18.77
CA ILE A 27 10.84 -4.53 17.81
C ILE A 27 12.10 -3.70 17.60
N THR A 28 13.27 -4.32 17.81
CA THR A 28 14.58 -3.72 17.56
C THR A 28 15.20 -4.34 16.33
N LEU A 29 15.65 -3.49 15.42
CA LEU A 29 16.30 -3.89 14.18
C LEU A 29 17.77 -3.46 14.20
N GLU A 30 18.68 -4.42 14.18
CA GLU A 30 20.12 -4.15 14.04
C GLU A 30 20.52 -4.14 12.57
N LEU A 31 21.01 -3.00 12.11
CA LEU A 31 21.46 -2.83 10.73
C LEU A 31 22.97 -3.11 10.64
N THR A 32 23.41 -3.70 9.53
CA THR A 32 24.86 -3.91 9.25
C THR A 32 25.56 -2.63 8.82
N LYS A 33 24.80 -1.65 8.34
CA LYS A 33 25.26 -0.31 7.94
C LYS A 33 24.14 0.69 8.12
N ILE A 34 24.48 1.96 8.23
CA ILE A 34 23.51 3.05 8.27
C ILE A 34 22.74 3.08 6.93
N ASP A 35 21.42 3.05 7.01
CA ASP A 35 20.52 3.19 5.88
C ASP A 35 19.55 4.34 6.13
N PRO A 36 19.75 5.51 5.51
CA PRO A 36 18.88 6.67 5.71
C PRO A 36 17.45 6.46 5.20
N ASN A 37 17.22 5.44 4.35
CA ASN A 37 15.93 5.15 3.76
C ASN A 37 15.17 4.05 4.49
N ILE A 38 15.69 3.52 5.59
CA ILE A 38 15.11 2.34 6.26
C ILE A 38 13.64 2.57 6.65
N LEU A 39 13.28 3.74 7.15
CA LEU A 39 11.89 4.04 7.51
C LEU A 39 10.99 4.08 6.29
N THR A 40 11.44 4.68 5.19
CA THR A 40 10.70 4.68 3.91
C THR A 40 10.53 3.27 3.39
N THR A 41 11.56 2.41 3.51
CA THR A 41 11.46 1.00 3.15
C THR A 41 10.38 0.30 3.95
N PHE A 42 10.31 0.52 5.26
CA PHE A 42 9.28 -0.11 6.10
C PHE A 42 7.86 0.37 5.82
N THR A 43 7.65 1.55 5.22
CA THR A 43 6.29 1.96 4.79
C THR A 43 5.74 1.10 3.66
N GLN A 44 6.59 0.34 2.96
CA GLN A 44 6.18 -0.55 1.88
C GLN A 44 5.79 -1.97 2.36
N PHE A 45 6.02 -2.27 3.63
CA PHE A 45 5.74 -3.60 4.18
C PHE A 45 4.61 -3.56 5.19
N ALA A 46 3.56 -4.32 4.94
CA ALA A 46 2.49 -4.52 5.90
C ALA A 46 2.91 -5.51 6.99
N ILE A 47 2.49 -5.27 8.23
CA ILE A 47 2.61 -6.23 9.33
C ILE A 47 1.55 -7.31 9.13
N LEU A 48 1.97 -8.56 9.05
CA LEU A 48 1.11 -9.69 8.75
C LEU A 48 0.63 -10.39 10.04
N PRO A 49 -0.63 -10.83 10.10
CA PRO A 49 -1.18 -11.52 11.26
C PRO A 49 -0.72 -12.98 11.28
N LYS A 50 0.26 -13.31 12.14
CA LYS A 50 0.81 -14.67 12.27
C LYS A 50 -0.27 -15.73 12.53
N HIS A 51 -1.30 -15.41 13.32
CA HIS A 51 -2.40 -16.33 13.66
C HIS A 51 -3.27 -16.75 12.47
N LEU A 52 -3.20 -16.03 11.34
CA LEU A 52 -3.93 -16.34 10.11
C LEU A 52 -3.02 -16.84 8.99
N LEU A 53 -1.77 -16.44 9.01
CA LEU A 53 -0.86 -16.66 7.90
C LEU A 53 0.35 -17.54 8.26
N GLY A 54 0.54 -17.86 9.55
CA GLY A 54 1.71 -18.58 10.02
C GLY A 54 1.85 -20.01 9.46
N ASP A 55 0.71 -20.64 9.17
CA ASP A 55 0.67 -22.01 8.64
C ASP A 55 0.48 -22.07 7.11
N VAL A 56 0.42 -20.91 6.45
CA VAL A 56 0.28 -20.84 4.99
C VAL A 56 1.63 -21.16 4.34
N ASP A 57 1.63 -22.11 3.40
CA ASP A 57 2.80 -22.40 2.58
C ASP A 57 3.31 -21.12 1.89
N PRO A 58 4.59 -20.74 2.09
CA PRO A 58 5.16 -19.54 1.46
C PRO A 58 4.99 -19.48 -0.06
N LEU A 59 4.97 -20.63 -0.75
CA LEU A 59 4.76 -20.70 -2.19
C LEU A 59 3.32 -20.41 -2.61
N LYS A 60 2.37 -20.60 -1.68
CA LYS A 60 0.93 -20.33 -1.89
C LYS A 60 0.45 -19.05 -1.20
N PHE A 61 1.35 -18.33 -0.58
CA PHE A 61 1.04 -17.16 0.23
C PHE A 61 0.20 -16.12 -0.52
N GLN A 62 0.57 -15.80 -1.76
CA GLN A 62 -0.16 -14.83 -2.58
C GLN A 62 -1.53 -15.34 -3.08
N GLN A 63 -1.77 -16.63 -3.00
CA GLN A 63 -3.02 -17.28 -3.39
C GLN A 63 -3.95 -17.52 -2.20
N SER A 64 -3.52 -17.15 -1.00
CA SER A 64 -4.32 -17.31 0.22
C SER A 64 -5.60 -16.49 0.15
N ASP A 65 -6.70 -17.06 0.62
CA ASP A 65 -8.01 -16.40 0.75
C ASP A 65 -7.95 -15.16 1.66
N PHE A 66 -6.92 -15.05 2.49
CA PHE A 66 -6.66 -13.86 3.30
C PHE A 66 -6.67 -12.57 2.47
N TRP A 67 -6.14 -12.61 1.24
CA TRP A 67 -6.03 -11.43 0.38
C TRP A 67 -7.36 -10.98 -0.22
N GLN A 68 -8.37 -11.83 -0.20
CA GLN A 68 -9.73 -11.45 -0.61
C GLN A 68 -10.42 -10.59 0.46
N LYS A 69 -10.08 -10.82 1.74
CA LYS A 69 -10.63 -10.07 2.87
C LYS A 69 -9.58 -9.89 3.97
N PRO A 70 -8.52 -9.12 3.72
CA PRO A 70 -7.42 -8.95 4.65
C PRO A 70 -7.86 -8.24 5.93
N ILE A 71 -7.30 -8.68 7.05
CA ILE A 71 -7.45 -8.03 8.35
C ILE A 71 -6.26 -7.11 8.55
N GLY A 72 -6.53 -5.83 8.80
CA GLY A 72 -5.54 -4.80 9.07
C GLY A 72 -5.70 -4.17 10.45
N SER A 73 -4.80 -3.25 10.76
CA SER A 73 -4.81 -2.44 11.99
C SER A 73 -5.25 -0.99 11.75
N GLY A 74 -5.79 -0.69 10.58
CA GLY A 74 -6.21 0.64 10.18
C GLY A 74 -7.58 1.06 10.70
N ALA A 75 -7.98 2.30 10.36
CA ALA A 75 -9.25 2.88 10.76
C ALA A 75 -10.50 2.22 10.12
N PHE A 76 -10.29 1.40 9.11
CA PHE A 76 -11.36 0.75 8.36
C PHE A 76 -11.12 -0.75 8.24
N LYS A 77 -12.19 -1.51 8.21
CA LYS A 77 -12.21 -2.94 7.90
C LYS A 77 -12.91 -3.18 6.57
N ILE A 78 -12.41 -4.13 5.81
CA ILE A 78 -13.04 -4.56 4.55
C ILE A 78 -14.26 -5.41 4.86
N THR A 79 -15.40 -5.03 4.33
CA THR A 79 -16.67 -5.76 4.51
C THR A 79 -17.09 -6.50 3.26
N GLU A 80 -16.79 -5.98 2.08
CA GLU A 80 -17.12 -6.59 0.81
C GLU A 80 -16.02 -6.32 -0.22
N VAL A 81 -15.67 -7.34 -1.00
CA VAL A 81 -14.79 -7.20 -2.17
C VAL A 81 -15.43 -7.87 -3.36
N LYS A 82 -15.60 -7.14 -4.42
CA LYS A 82 -15.96 -7.66 -5.74
C LYS A 82 -14.80 -7.44 -6.70
N MET A 83 -14.14 -8.52 -7.04
CA MET A 83 -12.93 -8.47 -7.87
C MET A 83 -13.17 -7.69 -9.17
N ASN A 84 -12.25 -6.77 -9.47
CA ASN A 84 -12.30 -5.87 -10.64
C ASN A 84 -13.47 -4.89 -10.68
N ASP A 85 -14.21 -4.74 -9.61
CA ASP A 85 -15.36 -3.83 -9.53
C ASP A 85 -15.19 -2.85 -8.36
N PHE A 86 -15.35 -3.31 -7.11
CA PHE A 86 -15.21 -2.43 -5.95
C PHE A 86 -14.77 -3.18 -4.69
N ALA A 87 -14.35 -2.40 -3.67
CA ALA A 87 -14.19 -2.85 -2.29
C ALA A 87 -14.90 -1.87 -1.36
N LYS A 88 -15.68 -2.39 -0.40
CA LYS A 88 -16.32 -1.62 0.66
C LYS A 88 -15.53 -1.72 1.94
N PHE A 89 -15.45 -0.60 2.62
CA PHE A 89 -14.76 -0.47 3.88
C PHE A 89 -15.69 0.24 4.87
N GLU A 90 -15.81 -0.31 6.06
CA GLU A 90 -16.54 0.29 7.17
C GLU A 90 -15.59 0.73 8.28
N PRO A 91 -15.94 1.78 9.07
CA PRO A 91 -15.14 2.18 10.21
C PRO A 91 -14.92 1.03 11.18
N PHE A 92 -13.71 0.96 11.72
CA PHE A 92 -13.36 0.01 12.78
C PHE A 92 -13.49 0.70 14.15
N ASP A 93 -14.48 0.28 14.94
CA ASP A 93 -14.76 0.86 16.25
C ASP A 93 -13.59 0.76 17.24
N GLY A 94 -12.77 -0.28 17.12
CA GLY A 94 -11.60 -0.51 17.95
C GLY A 94 -10.31 0.18 17.47
N TYR A 95 -10.39 1.07 16.49
CA TYR A 95 -9.21 1.76 16.00
C TYR A 95 -8.64 2.72 17.05
N HIS A 96 -7.34 2.64 17.31
CA HIS A 96 -6.67 3.43 18.35
C HIS A 96 -6.72 4.95 18.14
N GLY A 97 -6.90 5.41 16.91
CA GLY A 97 -7.05 6.82 16.54
C GLY A 97 -8.50 7.33 16.58
N GLY A 98 -9.44 6.51 17.07
CA GLY A 98 -10.87 6.82 17.11
C GLY A 98 -11.61 6.34 15.85
N LYS A 99 -12.93 6.19 15.97
CA LYS A 99 -13.80 5.73 14.88
C LYS A 99 -13.92 6.81 13.79
N ALA A 100 -13.77 6.42 12.55
CA ALA A 100 -14.09 7.28 11.40
C ALA A 100 -15.60 7.51 11.29
N GLY A 101 -15.99 8.69 10.82
CA GLY A 101 -17.40 9.09 10.70
C GLY A 101 -18.05 8.75 9.35
N PHE A 102 -17.39 7.97 8.48
CA PHE A 102 -17.86 7.67 7.12
C PHE A 102 -17.40 6.28 6.68
N ASP A 103 -18.09 5.74 5.69
CA ASP A 103 -17.74 4.51 4.99
C ASP A 103 -16.95 4.86 3.71
N ILE A 104 -16.21 3.88 3.17
CA ILE A 104 -15.49 4.04 1.92
C ILE A 104 -15.94 2.96 0.94
N ILE A 105 -16.22 3.37 -0.29
CA ILE A 105 -16.32 2.45 -1.44
C ILE A 105 -15.17 2.82 -2.39
N ALA A 106 -14.23 1.90 -2.53
CA ALA A 106 -13.08 2.08 -3.41
C ALA A 106 -13.32 1.34 -4.73
N TYR A 107 -13.19 2.05 -5.82
CA TYR A 107 -13.20 1.48 -7.16
C TYR A 107 -11.76 1.39 -7.69
N PRO A 108 -11.41 0.35 -8.47
CA PRO A 108 -10.13 0.29 -9.13
C PRO A 108 -9.92 1.54 -9.99
N SER A 109 -8.73 2.13 -9.90
CA SER A 109 -8.33 3.19 -10.82
C SER A 109 -8.07 2.56 -12.19
N TYR A 110 -8.95 2.79 -13.14
CA TYR A 110 -8.68 2.47 -14.53
C TYR A 110 -7.83 3.60 -15.09
N ASP A 111 -6.54 3.34 -15.28
CA ASP A 111 -5.64 4.23 -15.97
C ASP A 111 -6.11 4.39 -17.44
N GLY A 112 -6.59 5.54 -17.76
CA GLY A 112 -6.90 5.94 -19.13
C GLY A 112 -8.31 6.48 -19.30
N ASP A 113 -8.42 7.41 -20.24
CA ASP A 113 -9.62 7.78 -20.99
C ASP A 113 -10.68 8.61 -20.29
N GLY A 114 -10.27 9.52 -19.39
CA GLY A 114 -11.18 10.54 -18.88
C GLY A 114 -12.29 10.00 -17.97
N ASN A 115 -12.19 8.77 -17.47
CA ASN A 115 -13.15 8.22 -16.50
C ASN A 115 -13.14 8.99 -15.19
N LEU A 116 -11.98 9.46 -14.75
CA LEU A 116 -11.84 10.30 -13.57
C LEU A 116 -12.69 11.58 -13.72
N ILE A 117 -12.51 12.29 -14.82
CA ILE A 117 -13.21 13.53 -15.11
C ILE A 117 -14.71 13.31 -15.25
N LYS A 118 -15.13 12.26 -15.95
CA LYS A 118 -16.56 11.91 -16.12
C LYS A 118 -17.22 11.58 -14.79
N ASN A 119 -16.56 10.82 -13.91
CA ASN A 119 -17.10 10.46 -12.63
C ASN A 119 -17.15 11.66 -11.66
N ALA A 120 -16.15 12.54 -11.70
CA ALA A 120 -16.13 13.78 -10.95
C ALA A 120 -17.28 14.70 -11.40
N ALA A 121 -17.44 14.93 -12.70
CA ALA A 121 -18.51 15.74 -13.26
C ALA A 121 -19.91 15.18 -12.98
N ALA A 122 -20.03 13.84 -12.87
CA ALA A 122 -21.28 13.16 -12.52
C ALA A 122 -21.57 13.13 -11.00
N GLY A 123 -20.70 13.71 -10.16
CA GLY A 123 -20.83 13.69 -8.70
C GLY A 123 -20.73 12.27 -8.10
N LYS A 124 -20.06 11.36 -8.77
CA LYS A 124 -19.89 9.95 -8.34
C LYS A 124 -18.56 9.68 -7.64
N MET A 125 -17.78 10.72 -7.37
CA MET A 125 -16.44 10.59 -6.84
C MET A 125 -16.17 11.71 -5.83
N ASP A 126 -15.76 11.32 -4.63
CA ASP A 126 -15.35 12.25 -3.57
C ASP A 126 -13.82 12.43 -3.54
N TYR A 127 -13.09 11.41 -3.98
CA TYR A 127 -11.63 11.40 -4.01
C TYR A 127 -11.10 10.62 -5.21
N GLY A 128 -10.07 11.13 -5.83
CA GLY A 128 -9.37 10.47 -6.94
C GLY A 128 -7.90 10.87 -7.02
N PHE A 129 -7.15 10.18 -7.85
CA PHE A 129 -5.74 10.44 -8.09
C PHE A 129 -5.44 10.46 -9.58
N THR A 130 -4.71 11.46 -10.03
CA THR A 130 -4.21 11.52 -11.42
C THR A 130 -2.74 11.92 -11.47
N LYS A 131 -2.05 11.48 -12.51
CA LYS A 131 -0.69 11.92 -12.89
C LYS A 131 -0.70 12.81 -14.13
N ASN A 132 -1.89 13.10 -14.65
CA ASN A 132 -2.06 13.85 -15.89
C ASN A 132 -2.40 15.30 -15.58
N VAL A 133 -1.56 16.22 -16.05
CA VAL A 133 -1.75 17.67 -15.84
C VAL A 133 -3.05 18.19 -16.49
N ALA A 134 -3.48 17.61 -17.60
CA ALA A 134 -4.73 18.00 -18.25
C ALA A 134 -5.96 17.68 -17.37
N ASP A 135 -5.94 16.59 -16.63
CA ASP A 135 -7.01 16.23 -15.70
C ASP A 135 -7.08 17.23 -14.53
N VAL A 136 -5.93 17.71 -14.04
CA VAL A 136 -5.86 18.71 -12.97
C VAL A 136 -6.59 19.98 -13.38
N ALA A 137 -6.30 20.50 -14.57
CA ALA A 137 -6.97 21.70 -15.08
C ALA A 137 -8.48 21.52 -15.25
N ALA A 138 -8.91 20.33 -15.70
CA ALA A 138 -10.32 19.98 -15.87
C ALA A 138 -11.05 19.85 -14.52
N LEU A 139 -10.39 19.28 -13.49
CA LEU A 139 -10.96 19.14 -12.16
C LEU A 139 -11.03 20.48 -11.42
N ASP A 140 -10.01 21.34 -11.53
CA ASP A 140 -10.01 22.68 -10.93
C ASP A 140 -11.05 23.63 -11.54
N ALA A 141 -11.50 23.34 -12.76
CA ALA A 141 -12.59 24.07 -13.39
C ALA A 141 -13.99 23.66 -12.90
N MET A 142 -14.11 22.64 -12.04
CA MET A 142 -15.39 22.19 -11.48
C MET A 142 -15.63 22.80 -10.10
N ASP A 143 -16.82 23.33 -9.86
CA ASP A 143 -17.19 23.98 -8.59
C ASP A 143 -17.17 23.04 -7.38
N ASN A 144 -17.33 21.74 -7.61
CA ASN A 144 -17.41 20.69 -6.58
C ASN A 144 -16.11 19.91 -6.37
N MET A 145 -15.04 20.25 -7.08
CA MET A 145 -13.74 19.59 -7.01
C MET A 145 -12.63 20.58 -6.73
N GLY A 146 -11.55 20.10 -6.15
CA GLY A 146 -10.31 20.84 -5.99
C GLY A 146 -9.14 19.89 -6.11
N THR A 147 -8.02 20.37 -6.61
CA THR A 147 -6.82 19.56 -6.73
C THR A 147 -5.74 19.98 -5.75
N LYS A 148 -4.92 19.04 -5.33
CA LYS A 148 -3.73 19.29 -4.55
C LYS A 148 -2.57 18.51 -5.13
N ALA A 149 -1.55 19.24 -5.57
CA ALA A 149 -0.29 18.64 -5.97
C ALA A 149 0.43 18.04 -4.74
N VAL A 150 0.90 16.82 -4.89
CA VAL A 150 1.71 16.12 -3.89
C VAL A 150 3.04 15.74 -4.53
N ASP A 151 4.13 16.19 -3.92
CA ASP A 151 5.46 15.78 -4.34
C ASP A 151 5.71 14.33 -3.92
N ILE A 152 6.04 13.51 -4.88
CA ILE A 152 6.41 12.12 -4.65
C ILE A 152 7.88 11.92 -5.02
N PRO A 153 8.65 11.14 -4.25
CA PRO A 153 10.05 10.87 -4.55
C PRO A 153 10.17 9.88 -5.72
N TYR A 154 9.75 10.33 -6.89
CA TYR A 154 9.72 9.51 -8.09
C TYR A 154 10.39 10.24 -9.25
N THR A 155 11.35 9.59 -9.89
CA THR A 155 12.06 10.12 -11.06
C THR A 155 11.69 9.30 -12.30
N ARG A 156 11.24 9.96 -13.36
CA ARG A 156 11.10 9.33 -14.67
C ARG A 156 12.42 9.45 -15.41
N MET A 157 12.96 8.33 -15.86
CA MET A 157 14.18 8.29 -16.64
C MET A 157 13.89 7.70 -18.03
N MET A 158 14.49 8.29 -19.05
CA MET A 158 14.50 7.75 -20.40
C MET A 158 15.86 7.10 -20.62
N TRP A 159 15.86 5.83 -20.95
CA TRP A 159 17.05 5.09 -21.30
C TRP A 159 17.15 5.04 -22.84
N ILE A 160 18.18 5.66 -23.38
CA ILE A 160 18.49 5.57 -24.82
C ILE A 160 19.52 4.46 -24.98
N MET A 161 19.13 3.35 -25.60
CA MET A 161 20.04 2.26 -25.90
C MET A 161 20.97 2.69 -27.04
N GLN A 162 22.26 2.76 -26.77
CA GLN A 162 23.31 3.11 -27.73
C GLN A 162 24.07 1.87 -28.22
N TYR A 163 23.54 0.68 -28.05
CA TYR A 163 24.17 -0.52 -28.60
C TYR A 163 23.92 -0.58 -30.12
N PRO A 164 24.96 -0.82 -30.93
CA PRO A 164 24.76 -1.08 -32.35
C PRO A 164 23.86 -2.31 -32.50
N LYS A 165 22.90 -2.24 -33.40
CA LYS A 165 22.12 -3.42 -33.77
C LYS A 165 23.09 -4.49 -34.27
N PRO A 166 22.94 -5.77 -33.87
CA PRO A 166 23.76 -6.87 -34.42
C PRO A 166 23.56 -7.00 -35.91
#